data_d657056f3f1214238e53b6585d507a96
#
_entry.id   d657056f3f1214238e53b6585d507a96
#
_cell.length_a   1.000
_cell.length_b   1.000
_cell.length_c   1.000
_cell.angle_alpha   90.00
_cell.angle_beta   90.00
_cell.angle_gamma   90.00
#
_symmetry.space_group_name_H-M   'P 1'
#
loop_
_entity.id
_entity.type
_entity.pdbx_description
1 polymer ?
#
loop_
_entity_poly.entity_id
_entity_poly.type
_entity_poly.pdbx_seq_one_letter_code
_entity_poly.pdbx_strand_id
1 'polypeptide(L)'
;DGARMLKNLADETEGNFTFEYSPESFTGTEIDYAAEVCNAVLDVWQPTADNKAIINLPSTVQMSMPHVYASQIEYMNDHLKYRENVVLSLHPHNDRGCGISDAEMGILAGADRIEGTLFGNGERTGNVDIITLALNMYAQGVDPELDFSDMPYITEHYEEYTGMKVDERSPYGGGLVFAAFSGSHQDAIAKGMKYREEHKCDTWTVPYLPIDPTDIGRSYDADVIRINSQSGKGGVGYILEQHYGLKLPKKMREAMGYAAKGVSDELHKELQPEEIFQIFKNTFENITEPYKIEEVHFKQHNGIIAEVTATCGGKTSVI
;
A
#
# COMPACT_ATOMS: atom_id res chain seq x y z
N ASP A 1 19.61 38.50 10.24
CA ASP A 1 20.70 38.82 9.32
C ASP A 1 20.67 37.97 8.08
N GLY A 2 20.56 36.61 8.17
CA GLY A 2 20.53 35.72 7.03
C GLY A 2 19.39 36.01 6.03
N ALA A 3 18.17 36.23 6.52
CA ALA A 3 17.03 36.59 5.65
C ALA A 3 17.29 37.87 4.84
N ARG A 4 17.94 38.88 5.48
CA ARG A 4 18.31 40.13 4.81
C ARG A 4 19.41 39.92 3.78
N MET A 5 20.41 39.09 4.07
CA MET A 5 21.47 38.75 3.14
C MET A 5 20.93 38.04 1.91
N LEU A 6 20.06 37.02 2.10
CA LEU A 6 19.41 36.33 0.99
C LEU A 6 18.58 37.28 0.12
N LYS A 7 17.80 38.16 0.72
CA LYS A 7 17.01 39.15 -0.02
C LYS A 7 17.90 40.05 -0.87
N ASN A 8 18.99 40.60 -0.30
CA ASN A 8 19.91 41.44 -1.05
C ASN A 8 20.57 40.72 -2.23
N LEU A 9 20.99 39.47 -2.01
CA LEU A 9 21.58 38.64 -3.09
C LEU A 9 20.58 38.37 -4.19
N ALA A 10 19.32 38.09 -3.84
CA ALA A 10 18.25 37.86 -4.83
C ALA A 10 17.96 39.16 -5.63
N ASP A 11 17.92 40.31 -4.94
CA ASP A 11 17.71 41.62 -5.59
C ASP A 11 18.85 41.99 -6.55
N GLU A 12 20.09 41.49 -6.32
CA GLU A 12 21.28 41.71 -7.17
C GLU A 12 21.43 40.63 -8.29
N THR A 13 20.63 39.55 -8.27
CA THR A 13 20.76 38.42 -9.18
C THR A 13 19.55 38.35 -10.12
N GLU A 14 19.79 38.18 -11.41
CA GLU A 14 18.73 38.01 -12.38
C GLU A 14 18.02 36.64 -12.16
N GLY A 15 16.71 36.66 -11.98
CA GLY A 15 15.88 35.45 -11.80
C GLY A 15 14.65 35.72 -10.94
N ASN A 16 13.82 34.70 -10.81
CA ASN A 16 12.66 34.70 -9.90
C ASN A 16 13.01 33.86 -8.67
N PHE A 17 12.95 34.47 -7.50
CA PHE A 17 13.29 33.81 -6.23
C PHE A 17 12.08 33.78 -5.31
N THR A 18 11.78 32.59 -4.78
CA THR A 18 10.85 32.38 -3.68
C THR A 18 11.65 31.98 -2.45
N PHE A 19 11.38 32.60 -1.33
CA PHE A 19 12.10 32.34 -0.08
C PHE A 19 11.35 31.35 0.79
N GLU A 20 12.10 30.44 1.39
CA GLU A 20 11.61 29.50 2.40
C GLU A 20 12.43 29.65 3.68
N TYR A 21 11.75 29.65 4.82
CA TYR A 21 12.36 29.61 6.14
C TYR A 21 11.80 28.43 6.95
N SER A 22 12.68 27.58 7.42
CA SER A 22 12.37 26.45 8.30
C SER A 22 12.98 26.68 9.68
N PRO A 23 12.19 27.00 10.73
CA PRO A 23 12.68 27.05 12.10
C PRO A 23 12.96 25.62 12.60
N GLU A 24 14.21 25.18 12.46
CA GLU A 24 14.64 23.85 12.88
C GLU A 24 14.34 23.59 14.35
N SER A 25 13.95 22.37 14.71
CA SER A 25 13.45 21.99 16.03
C SER A 25 12.17 22.73 16.46
N PHE A 26 11.29 23.05 15.50
CA PHE A 26 10.04 23.78 15.78
C PHE A 26 9.23 23.10 16.90
N THR A 27 9.05 21.77 16.87
CA THR A 27 8.29 21.03 17.88
C THR A 27 8.93 21.02 19.27
N GLY A 28 10.20 21.36 19.39
CA GLY A 28 10.94 21.47 20.64
C GLY A 28 11.19 22.93 21.08
N THR A 29 10.57 23.89 20.39
CA THR A 29 10.72 25.34 20.64
C THR A 29 9.42 25.88 21.23
N GLU A 30 9.54 26.89 22.13
CA GLU A 30 8.38 27.62 22.63
C GLU A 30 7.63 28.27 21.47
N ILE A 31 6.33 28.06 21.40
CA ILE A 31 5.53 28.45 20.24
C ILE A 31 5.50 29.92 19.97
N ASP A 32 5.47 30.76 21.05
CA ASP A 32 5.50 32.22 20.96
C ASP A 32 6.81 32.69 20.34
N TYR A 33 7.94 32.08 20.75
CA TYR A 33 9.25 32.39 20.19
C TYR A 33 9.39 31.99 18.73
N ALA A 34 8.86 30.80 18.38
CA ALA A 34 8.83 30.37 16.99
C ALA A 34 8.05 31.35 16.09
N ALA A 35 6.89 31.81 16.56
CA ALA A 35 6.10 32.85 15.87
C ALA A 35 6.85 34.16 15.75
N GLU A 36 7.53 34.61 16.82
CA GLU A 36 8.36 35.86 16.83
C GLU A 36 9.46 35.77 15.76
N VAL A 37 10.21 34.66 15.71
CA VAL A 37 11.32 34.50 14.76
C VAL A 37 10.79 34.45 13.32
N CYS A 38 9.75 33.67 13.05
CA CYS A 38 9.11 33.60 11.73
C CYS A 38 8.62 34.98 11.27
N ASN A 39 7.96 35.71 12.14
CA ASN A 39 7.49 37.07 11.85
C ASN A 39 8.63 38.06 11.59
N ALA A 40 9.76 37.95 12.32
CA ALA A 40 10.93 38.75 12.05
C ALA A 40 11.56 38.48 10.67
N VAL A 41 11.53 37.26 10.21
CA VAL A 41 11.94 36.87 8.85
C VAL A 41 10.97 37.43 7.82
N LEU A 42 9.66 37.24 8.02
CA LEU A 42 8.61 37.78 7.13
C LEU A 42 8.65 39.32 7.03
N ASP A 43 8.95 40.03 8.11
CA ASP A 43 9.13 41.51 8.11
C ASP A 43 10.30 41.93 7.21
N VAL A 44 11.32 41.11 7.04
CA VAL A 44 12.43 41.36 6.10
C VAL A 44 12.03 41.09 4.66
N TRP A 45 11.36 39.96 4.42
CA TRP A 45 11.01 39.52 3.06
C TRP A 45 9.81 40.26 2.49
N GLN A 46 8.84 40.64 3.33
CA GLN A 46 7.60 41.32 2.95
C GLN A 46 6.88 40.64 1.79
N PRO A 47 6.44 39.40 1.97
CA PRO A 47 5.81 38.62 0.88
C PRO A 47 4.55 39.33 0.38
N THR A 48 4.28 39.15 -0.92
CA THR A 48 3.12 39.68 -1.62
C THR A 48 2.30 38.54 -2.28
N ALA A 49 1.14 38.88 -2.79
CA ALA A 49 0.30 37.90 -3.50
C ALA A 49 1.02 37.29 -4.73
N ASP A 50 1.86 38.10 -5.42
CA ASP A 50 2.60 37.68 -6.60
C ASP A 50 3.92 36.96 -6.27
N ASN A 51 4.44 37.14 -5.05
CA ASN A 51 5.67 36.51 -4.58
C ASN A 51 5.52 36.12 -3.11
N LYS A 52 4.88 34.97 -2.88
CA LYS A 52 4.66 34.40 -1.56
C LYS A 52 5.96 33.89 -0.95
N ALA A 53 6.08 34.01 0.37
CA ALA A 53 7.12 33.31 1.14
C ALA A 53 6.58 31.98 1.68
N ILE A 54 7.48 31.06 1.97
CA ILE A 54 7.16 29.79 2.61
C ILE A 54 7.70 29.81 4.04
N ILE A 55 6.84 29.50 4.99
CA ILE A 55 7.22 29.15 6.37
C ILE A 55 6.98 27.67 6.53
N ASN A 56 8.06 26.91 6.69
CA ASN A 56 8.02 25.46 6.76
C ASN A 56 8.29 25.00 8.20
N LEU A 57 7.29 24.41 8.85
CA LEU A 57 7.32 24.06 10.26
C LEU A 57 7.66 22.58 10.44
N PRO A 58 8.94 22.21 10.71
CA PRO A 58 9.32 20.82 10.79
C PRO A 58 8.94 20.20 12.13
N SER A 59 8.29 19.03 12.08
CA SER A 59 8.32 18.10 13.20
C SER A 59 9.65 17.35 13.14
N THR A 60 10.74 18.06 13.47
CA THR A 60 12.13 17.58 13.38
C THR A 60 12.30 16.23 14.10
N VAL A 61 11.70 16.12 15.27
CA VAL A 61 11.46 14.88 16.00
C VAL A 61 10.02 14.89 16.48
N GLN A 62 9.31 13.81 16.30
CA GLN A 62 7.94 13.68 16.82
C GLN A 62 7.96 13.59 18.35
N MET A 63 7.75 14.70 19.03
CA MET A 63 7.80 14.82 20.49
C MET A 63 6.45 14.64 21.16
N SER A 64 5.34 14.82 20.43
CA SER A 64 3.98 14.84 20.97
C SER A 64 3.02 14.00 20.12
N MET A 65 1.77 13.96 20.54
CA MET A 65 0.70 13.33 19.73
C MET A 65 0.28 14.26 18.58
N PRO A 66 -0.25 13.70 17.47
CA PRO A 66 -0.57 14.50 16.26
C PRO A 66 -1.48 15.71 16.49
N HIS A 67 -2.47 15.59 17.39
CA HIS A 67 -3.35 16.72 17.72
C HIS A 67 -2.62 17.88 18.41
N VAL A 68 -1.54 17.61 19.15
CA VAL A 68 -0.72 18.65 19.76
C VAL A 68 0.07 19.40 18.70
N TYR A 69 0.67 18.67 17.75
CA TYR A 69 1.33 19.28 16.60
C TYR A 69 0.33 20.11 15.77
N ALA A 70 -0.86 19.57 15.49
CA ALA A 70 -1.90 20.32 14.81
C ALA A 70 -2.30 21.62 15.55
N SER A 71 -2.39 21.59 16.87
CA SER A 71 -2.66 22.81 17.67
C SER A 71 -1.54 23.83 17.56
N GLN A 72 -0.26 23.39 17.44
CA GLN A 72 0.85 24.29 17.17
C GLN A 72 0.74 24.90 15.76
N ILE A 73 0.31 24.13 14.77
CA ILE A 73 0.09 24.64 13.41
C ILE A 73 -1.05 25.66 13.37
N GLU A 74 -2.18 25.36 14.04
CA GLU A 74 -3.30 26.30 14.16
C GLU A 74 -2.85 27.62 14.80
N TYR A 75 -2.07 27.53 15.90
CA TYR A 75 -1.50 28.71 16.53
C TYR A 75 -0.63 29.53 15.56
N MET A 76 0.27 28.87 14.82
CA MET A 76 1.12 29.56 13.83
C MET A 76 0.30 30.16 12.70
N ASN A 77 -0.72 29.43 12.21
CA ASN A 77 -1.65 29.94 11.20
C ASN A 77 -2.30 31.26 11.62
N ASP A 78 -2.67 31.39 12.89
CA ASP A 78 -3.34 32.58 13.44
C ASP A 78 -2.38 33.72 13.79
N HIS A 79 -1.10 33.42 14.01
CA HIS A 79 -0.12 34.43 14.54
C HIS A 79 0.94 34.83 13.53
N LEU A 80 1.01 34.20 12.34
CA LEU A 80 1.93 34.64 11.29
C LEU A 80 1.44 35.92 10.63
N LYS A 81 2.34 36.90 10.52
CA LYS A 81 2.13 38.10 9.71
C LYS A 81 2.07 37.76 8.23
N TYR A 82 1.36 38.55 7.48
CA TYR A 82 1.19 38.38 6.02
C TYR A 82 0.62 36.99 5.65
N ARG A 83 -0.21 36.41 6.50
CA ARG A 83 -0.66 35.00 6.34
C ARG A 83 -1.22 34.68 4.95
N GLU A 84 -1.94 35.60 4.34
CA GLU A 84 -2.48 35.46 2.97
C GLU A 84 -1.40 35.38 1.88
N ASN A 85 -0.20 35.88 2.17
CA ASN A 85 0.96 35.86 1.30
C ASN A 85 2.03 34.83 1.73
N VAL A 86 1.70 33.98 2.68
CA VAL A 86 2.57 32.92 3.19
C VAL A 86 2.01 31.57 2.82
N VAL A 87 2.84 30.68 2.28
CA VAL A 87 2.56 29.26 2.20
C VAL A 87 3.01 28.63 3.51
N LEU A 88 2.05 28.21 4.33
CA LEU A 88 2.33 27.48 5.57
C LEU A 88 2.59 26.00 5.22
N SER A 89 3.83 25.61 5.29
CA SER A 89 4.32 24.27 4.94
C SER A 89 4.67 23.47 6.18
N LEU A 90 4.51 22.17 6.10
CA LEU A 90 4.88 21.24 7.18
C LEU A 90 5.87 20.20 6.67
N HIS A 91 6.80 19.81 7.55
CA HIS A 91 7.82 18.80 7.28
C HIS A 91 7.87 17.78 8.41
N PRO A 92 6.89 16.84 8.48
CA PRO A 92 6.86 15.85 9.54
C PRO A 92 7.88 14.73 9.31
N HIS A 93 8.65 14.39 10.35
CA HIS A 93 9.33 13.10 10.47
C HIS A 93 8.39 12.03 11.05
N ASN A 94 8.86 10.79 11.12
CA ASN A 94 8.03 9.63 11.47
C ASN A 94 8.53 8.87 12.72
N ASP A 95 9.18 9.55 13.67
CA ASP A 95 9.83 8.94 14.84
C ASP A 95 8.88 8.11 15.72
N ARG A 96 7.61 8.47 15.75
CA ARG A 96 6.55 7.77 16.51
C ARG A 96 5.63 6.95 15.61
N GLY A 97 5.90 6.85 14.30
CA GLY A 97 5.00 6.24 13.33
C GLY A 97 3.73 7.04 13.06
N CYS A 98 3.74 8.35 13.32
CA CYS A 98 2.57 9.23 13.20
C CYS A 98 2.73 10.31 12.12
N GLY A 99 3.74 10.23 11.25
CA GLY A 99 4.03 11.24 10.24
C GLY A 99 2.84 11.56 9.34
N ILE A 100 2.08 10.53 8.91
CA ILE A 100 0.86 10.71 8.12
C ILE A 100 -0.21 11.47 8.93
N SER A 101 -0.44 11.07 10.17
CA SER A 101 -1.45 11.72 11.02
C SER A 101 -1.06 13.16 11.36
N ASP A 102 0.23 13.45 11.54
CA ASP A 102 0.74 14.82 11.74
C ASP A 102 0.43 15.67 10.52
N ALA A 103 0.66 15.15 9.31
CA ALA A 103 0.38 15.84 8.06
C ALA A 103 -1.13 16.06 7.84
N GLU A 104 -1.95 15.00 7.97
CA GLU A 104 -3.42 15.10 7.80
C GLU A 104 -4.03 16.11 8.78
N MET A 105 -3.69 16.01 10.06
CA MET A 105 -4.21 16.93 11.07
C MET A 105 -3.64 18.35 10.90
N GLY A 106 -2.40 18.49 10.45
CA GLY A 106 -1.78 19.79 10.15
C GLY A 106 -2.46 20.50 8.98
N ILE A 107 -2.87 19.77 7.93
CA ILE A 107 -3.69 20.32 6.83
C ILE A 107 -5.02 20.85 7.38
N LEU A 108 -5.70 20.07 8.22
CA LEU A 108 -6.95 20.48 8.86
C LEU A 108 -6.77 21.70 9.79
N ALA A 109 -5.58 21.89 10.35
CA ALA A 109 -5.21 23.03 11.19
C ALA A 109 -4.78 24.28 10.40
N GLY A 110 -4.81 24.24 9.05
CA GLY A 110 -4.59 25.40 8.20
C GLY A 110 -3.27 25.40 7.42
N ALA A 111 -2.53 24.29 7.37
CA ALA A 111 -1.37 24.18 6.49
C ALA A 111 -1.78 24.15 5.01
N ASP A 112 -0.97 24.78 4.16
CA ASP A 112 -1.18 24.87 2.73
C ASP A 112 -0.37 23.82 1.95
N ARG A 113 0.72 23.31 2.52
CA ARG A 113 1.70 22.43 1.85
C ARG A 113 2.29 21.40 2.83
N ILE A 114 2.58 20.23 2.33
CA ILE A 114 3.34 19.20 3.07
C ILE A 114 4.60 18.86 2.28
N GLU A 115 5.71 18.78 2.97
CA GLU A 115 6.96 18.21 2.47
C GLU A 115 7.14 16.81 3.01
N GLY A 116 7.51 15.88 2.14
CA GLY A 116 7.76 14.50 2.49
C GLY A 116 8.57 13.81 1.41
N THR A 117 8.66 12.50 1.50
CA THR A 117 9.45 11.70 0.56
C THR A 117 8.65 10.49 0.09
N LEU A 118 9.07 9.93 -1.04
CA LEU A 118 8.51 8.65 -1.53
C LEU A 118 8.83 7.56 -0.51
N PHE A 119 7.80 6.82 -0.11
CA PHE A 119 7.86 5.73 0.88
C PHE A 119 8.46 6.13 2.23
N GLY A 120 8.44 7.43 2.56
CA GLY A 120 8.94 7.94 3.83
C GLY A 120 10.45 7.89 3.99
N ASN A 121 11.22 7.84 2.89
CA ASN A 121 12.68 7.83 2.96
C ASN A 121 13.21 9.05 3.72
N GLY A 122 14.26 8.89 4.52
CA GLY A 122 14.86 9.98 5.27
C GLY A 122 15.64 9.51 6.50
N GLU A 123 16.07 10.44 7.30
CA GLU A 123 16.82 10.18 8.53
C GLU A 123 15.99 9.43 9.58
N ARG A 124 16.66 8.62 10.38
CA ARG A 124 16.09 7.84 11.48
C ARG A 124 14.98 6.91 11.00
N THR A 125 13.72 7.23 11.32
CA THR A 125 12.50 6.50 10.90
C THR A 125 11.89 7.05 9.60
N GLY A 126 12.55 8.03 9.00
CA GLY A 126 12.12 8.69 7.77
C GLY A 126 11.22 9.91 7.97
N ASN A 127 10.77 10.44 6.85
CA ASN A 127 9.82 11.55 6.74
C ASN A 127 8.39 11.02 6.58
N VAL A 128 7.43 11.93 6.51
CA VAL A 128 6.09 11.57 6.05
C VAL A 128 6.15 11.00 4.64
N ASP A 129 5.48 9.85 4.43
CA ASP A 129 5.34 9.25 3.11
C ASP A 129 4.28 9.99 2.30
N ILE A 130 4.70 10.74 1.28
CA ILE A 130 3.80 11.52 0.44
C ILE A 130 2.89 10.64 -0.43
N ILE A 131 3.28 9.41 -0.75
CA ILE A 131 2.43 8.46 -1.48
C ILE A 131 1.23 8.11 -0.61
N THR A 132 1.49 7.69 0.62
CA THR A 132 0.42 7.34 1.56
C THR A 132 -0.49 8.52 1.84
N LEU A 133 0.07 9.72 2.08
CA LEU A 133 -0.71 10.92 2.33
C LEU A 133 -1.62 11.27 1.14
N ALA A 134 -1.04 11.32 -0.06
CA ALA A 134 -1.77 11.67 -1.28
C ALA A 134 -2.88 10.68 -1.60
N LEU A 135 -2.63 9.37 -1.47
CA LEU A 135 -3.64 8.34 -1.73
C LEU A 135 -4.70 8.25 -0.62
N ASN A 136 -4.37 8.63 0.61
CA ASN A 136 -5.37 8.84 1.66
C ASN A 136 -6.33 10.00 1.29
N MET A 137 -5.79 11.12 0.79
CA MET A 137 -6.59 12.25 0.32
C MET A 137 -7.49 11.82 -0.86
N TYR A 138 -6.91 11.14 -1.85
CA TYR A 138 -7.62 10.61 -3.00
C TYR A 138 -8.78 9.69 -2.59
N ALA A 139 -8.55 8.77 -1.65
CA ALA A 139 -9.57 7.87 -1.12
C ALA A 139 -10.73 8.61 -0.41
N GLN A 140 -10.51 9.85 0.01
CA GLN A 140 -11.54 10.74 0.59
C GLN A 140 -12.14 11.72 -0.44
N GLY A 141 -11.80 11.56 -1.72
CA GLY A 141 -12.31 12.41 -2.81
C GLY A 141 -11.62 13.76 -2.95
N VAL A 142 -10.42 13.91 -2.39
CA VAL A 142 -9.58 15.10 -2.55
C VAL A 142 -8.45 14.79 -3.53
N ASP A 143 -8.42 15.47 -4.66
CA ASP A 143 -7.37 15.31 -5.65
C ASP A 143 -6.06 15.94 -5.13
N PRO A 144 -5.00 15.16 -4.91
CA PRO A 144 -3.70 15.67 -4.44
C PRO A 144 -2.90 16.34 -5.56
N GLU A 145 -3.40 16.37 -6.79
CA GLU A 145 -2.71 16.84 -8.01
C GLU A 145 -1.35 16.14 -8.25
N LEU A 146 -1.24 14.88 -7.79
CA LEU A 146 -0.07 14.00 -7.96
C LEU A 146 -0.50 12.73 -8.69
N ASP A 147 0.33 12.28 -9.63
CA ASP A 147 0.07 11.08 -10.42
C ASP A 147 0.79 9.86 -9.83
N PHE A 148 0.04 8.98 -9.20
CA PHE A 148 0.49 7.68 -8.71
C PHE A 148 -0.20 6.51 -9.45
N SER A 149 -0.68 6.75 -10.67
CA SER A 149 -1.40 5.76 -11.48
C SER A 149 -0.55 4.56 -11.94
N ASP A 150 0.78 4.64 -11.81
CA ASP A 150 1.71 3.53 -12.07
C ASP A 150 2.62 3.28 -10.87
N MET A 151 2.05 2.75 -9.81
CA MET A 151 2.79 2.42 -8.58
C MET A 151 3.91 1.39 -8.80
N PRO A 152 3.76 0.36 -9.66
CA PRO A 152 4.86 -0.53 -9.99
C PRO A 152 6.09 0.19 -10.53
N TYR A 153 5.90 1.11 -11.46
CA TYR A 153 6.98 1.95 -12.00
C TYR A 153 7.66 2.79 -10.93
N ILE A 154 6.88 3.46 -10.07
CA ILE A 154 7.40 4.30 -8.99
C ILE A 154 8.22 3.46 -8.00
N THR A 155 7.70 2.29 -7.61
CA THR A 155 8.39 1.37 -6.70
C THR A 155 9.73 0.89 -7.29
N GLU A 156 9.73 0.44 -8.54
CA GLU A 156 10.94 -0.03 -9.24
C GLU A 156 12.02 1.05 -9.28
N HIS A 157 11.67 2.26 -9.70
CA HIS A 157 12.63 3.37 -9.79
C HIS A 157 13.11 3.86 -8.43
N TYR A 158 12.22 3.90 -7.42
CA TYR A 158 12.63 4.20 -6.06
C TYR A 158 13.70 3.20 -5.57
N GLU A 159 13.46 1.90 -5.76
CA GLU A 159 14.39 0.85 -5.36
C GLU A 159 15.70 0.90 -6.15
N GLU A 160 15.64 1.20 -7.44
CA GLU A 160 16.82 1.34 -8.31
C GLU A 160 17.70 2.51 -7.87
N TYR A 161 17.12 3.70 -7.67
CA TYR A 161 17.88 4.91 -7.37
C TYR A 161 18.37 5.01 -5.94
N THR A 162 17.63 4.46 -5.00
CA THR A 162 18.01 4.52 -3.57
C THR A 162 18.79 3.28 -3.10
N GLY A 163 18.69 2.16 -3.79
CA GLY A 163 19.16 0.86 -3.34
C GLY A 163 18.39 0.28 -2.15
N MET A 164 17.28 0.91 -1.75
CA MET A 164 16.44 0.49 -0.64
C MET A 164 15.20 -0.23 -1.16
N LYS A 165 14.76 -1.26 -0.44
CA LYS A 165 13.53 -1.99 -0.78
C LYS A 165 12.32 -1.34 -0.12
N VAL A 166 11.22 -1.27 -0.86
CA VAL A 166 9.91 -0.90 -0.30
C VAL A 166 9.43 -2.04 0.59
N ASP A 167 9.01 -1.71 1.82
CA ASP A 167 8.47 -2.72 2.75
C ASP A 167 7.21 -3.38 2.15
N GLU A 168 7.12 -4.70 2.30
CA GLU A 168 5.99 -5.47 1.76
C GLU A 168 4.61 -5.00 2.27
N ARG A 169 4.57 -4.33 3.41
CA ARG A 169 3.37 -3.77 4.05
C ARG A 169 3.27 -2.26 3.97
N SER A 170 4.16 -1.62 3.21
CA SER A 170 4.04 -0.17 2.96
C SER A 170 2.69 0.12 2.33
N PRO A 171 1.90 1.06 2.86
CA PRO A 171 0.58 1.36 2.32
C PRO A 171 0.65 1.62 0.81
N TYR A 172 -0.32 1.11 0.06
CA TYR A 172 -0.48 1.22 -1.39
C TYR A 172 0.66 0.63 -2.25
N GLY A 173 1.93 0.82 -1.88
CA GLY A 173 3.09 0.42 -2.68
C GLY A 173 3.62 -0.97 -2.36
N GLY A 174 3.43 -1.46 -1.15
CA GLY A 174 3.97 -2.75 -0.69
C GLY A 174 3.39 -3.96 -1.42
N GLY A 175 4.17 -5.02 -1.53
CA GLY A 175 3.78 -6.23 -2.26
C GLY A 175 2.58 -6.98 -1.66
N LEU A 176 2.24 -6.77 -0.39
CA LEU A 176 1.16 -7.49 0.29
C LEU A 176 -0.12 -6.69 0.50
N VAL A 177 -0.15 -5.40 0.13
CA VAL A 177 -1.25 -4.49 0.52
C VAL A 177 -2.60 -4.81 -0.11
N PHE A 178 -2.61 -5.50 -1.24
CA PHE A 178 -3.83 -5.97 -1.91
C PHE A 178 -4.00 -7.49 -1.84
N ALA A 179 -3.28 -8.16 -0.94
CA ALA A 179 -3.38 -9.60 -0.74
C ALA A 179 -4.36 -9.93 0.40
N ALA A 180 -5.20 -10.93 0.21
CA ALA A 180 -6.06 -11.48 1.24
C ALA A 180 -5.76 -12.97 1.47
N PHE A 181 -5.41 -13.33 2.70
CA PHE A 181 -5.02 -14.70 3.04
C PHE A 181 -6.19 -15.59 3.47
N SER A 182 -7.25 -14.99 4.01
CA SER A 182 -8.45 -15.72 4.44
C SER A 182 -9.40 -15.98 3.27
N GLY A 183 -9.85 -17.23 3.10
CA GLY A 183 -10.83 -17.58 2.06
C GLY A 183 -12.15 -16.83 2.18
N SER A 184 -12.56 -16.44 3.40
CA SER A 184 -13.75 -15.61 3.61
C SER A 184 -13.56 -14.17 3.14
N HIS A 185 -12.36 -13.61 3.30
CA HIS A 185 -12.02 -12.29 2.79
C HIS A 185 -11.96 -12.28 1.26
N GLN A 186 -11.35 -13.29 0.67
CA GLN A 186 -11.30 -13.47 -0.80
C GLN A 186 -12.70 -13.58 -1.41
N ASP A 187 -13.58 -14.38 -0.82
CA ASP A 187 -14.98 -14.52 -1.25
C ASP A 187 -15.74 -13.19 -1.14
N ALA A 188 -15.50 -12.42 -0.06
CA ALA A 188 -16.10 -11.10 0.11
C ALA A 188 -15.61 -10.08 -0.93
N ILE A 189 -14.30 -10.07 -1.23
CA ILE A 189 -13.72 -9.23 -2.28
C ILE A 189 -14.31 -9.59 -3.64
N ALA A 190 -14.32 -10.88 -4.00
CA ALA A 190 -14.87 -11.35 -5.28
C ALA A 190 -16.35 -10.98 -5.44
N LYS A 191 -17.15 -11.09 -4.37
CA LYS A 191 -18.56 -10.66 -4.37
C LYS A 191 -18.70 -9.15 -4.49
N GLY A 192 -17.84 -8.38 -3.80
CA GLY A 192 -17.82 -6.92 -3.87
C GLY A 192 -17.48 -6.42 -5.26
N MET A 193 -16.44 -6.99 -5.90
CA MET A 193 -16.07 -6.67 -7.28
C MET A 193 -17.21 -6.95 -8.26
N LYS A 194 -17.80 -8.15 -8.17
CA LYS A 194 -18.94 -8.54 -9.01
C LYS A 194 -20.14 -7.61 -8.82
N TYR A 195 -20.49 -7.30 -7.57
CA TYR A 195 -21.59 -6.39 -7.26
C TYR A 195 -21.37 -5.01 -7.88
N ARG A 196 -20.13 -4.46 -7.76
CA ARG A 196 -19.75 -3.17 -8.32
C ARG A 196 -19.90 -3.15 -9.85
N GLU A 197 -19.43 -4.21 -10.52
CA GLU A 197 -19.56 -4.37 -11.98
C GLU A 197 -21.03 -4.42 -12.43
N GLU A 198 -21.86 -5.26 -11.78
CA GLU A 198 -23.27 -5.44 -12.10
C GLU A 198 -24.10 -4.17 -11.86
N HIS A 199 -23.79 -3.39 -10.81
CA HIS A 199 -24.56 -2.21 -10.41
C HIS A 199 -23.94 -0.88 -10.88
N LYS A 200 -22.79 -0.91 -11.54
CA LYS A 200 -22.03 0.28 -12.01
C LYS A 200 -21.87 1.34 -10.92
N CYS A 201 -21.39 0.91 -9.75
CA CYS A 201 -21.23 1.79 -8.60
C CYS A 201 -20.18 2.87 -8.87
N ASP A 202 -20.50 4.12 -8.60
CA ASP A 202 -19.61 5.27 -8.76
C ASP A 202 -18.56 5.38 -7.63
N THR A 203 -18.86 4.78 -6.47
CA THR A 203 -17.99 4.80 -5.30
C THR A 203 -17.34 3.45 -5.06
N TRP A 204 -16.11 3.47 -4.51
CA TRP A 204 -15.42 2.26 -4.12
C TRP A 204 -15.96 1.73 -2.79
N THR A 205 -16.51 0.52 -2.80
CA THR A 205 -17.10 -0.13 -1.62
C THR A 205 -16.73 -1.60 -1.50
N VAL A 206 -15.66 -2.04 -2.19
CA VAL A 206 -15.20 -3.42 -2.12
C VAL A 206 -14.62 -3.71 -0.74
N PRO A 207 -15.11 -4.74 -0.03
CA PRO A 207 -14.58 -5.11 1.29
C PRO A 207 -13.08 -5.39 1.26
N TYR A 208 -12.36 -5.02 2.34
CA TYR A 208 -10.93 -5.27 2.55
C TYR A 208 -9.97 -4.54 1.61
N LEU A 209 -10.45 -3.77 0.65
CA LEU A 209 -9.61 -2.97 -0.24
C LEU A 209 -9.93 -1.48 -0.05
N PRO A 210 -8.95 -0.65 0.37
CA PRO A 210 -9.19 0.76 0.68
C PRO A 210 -9.47 1.61 -0.56
N ILE A 211 -8.91 1.24 -1.72
CA ILE A 211 -9.10 1.88 -3.03
C ILE A 211 -9.20 0.81 -4.12
N ASP A 212 -9.58 1.22 -5.32
CA ASP A 212 -9.46 0.38 -6.51
C ASP A 212 -7.96 0.20 -6.85
N PRO A 213 -7.42 -1.01 -6.81
CA PRO A 213 -6.01 -1.23 -7.16
C PRO A 213 -5.66 -0.74 -8.56
N THR A 214 -6.61 -0.71 -9.49
CA THR A 214 -6.38 -0.26 -10.87
C THR A 214 -6.12 1.23 -10.97
N ASP A 215 -6.57 2.04 -10.00
CA ASP A 215 -6.31 3.48 -9.94
C ASP A 215 -4.81 3.79 -9.76
N ILE A 216 -4.05 2.84 -9.24
CA ILE A 216 -2.60 2.96 -9.04
C ILE A 216 -1.80 1.96 -9.88
N GLY A 217 -2.37 1.49 -11.00
CA GLY A 217 -1.71 0.56 -11.93
C GLY A 217 -1.46 -0.84 -11.36
N ARG A 218 -2.19 -1.23 -10.31
CA ARG A 218 -2.12 -2.57 -9.72
C ARG A 218 -3.39 -3.36 -9.98
N SER A 219 -3.33 -4.64 -9.70
CA SER A 219 -4.51 -5.51 -9.67
C SER A 219 -4.72 -6.03 -8.24
N TYR A 220 -5.94 -6.47 -7.95
CA TYR A 220 -6.14 -7.30 -6.76
C TYR A 220 -5.36 -8.60 -6.98
N ASP A 221 -4.30 -8.78 -6.20
CA ASP A 221 -3.42 -9.94 -6.29
C ASP A 221 -4.10 -11.16 -5.63
N ALA A 222 -5.15 -11.63 -6.29
CA ALA A 222 -5.69 -12.94 -5.98
C ALA A 222 -4.62 -14.04 -6.11
N ASP A 223 -3.56 -13.78 -6.86
CA ASP A 223 -2.45 -14.71 -7.14
C ASP A 223 -1.39 -14.74 -6.02
N VAL A 224 -1.33 -13.76 -5.13
CA VAL A 224 -0.50 -13.81 -3.92
C VAL A 224 -1.25 -14.52 -2.79
N ILE A 225 -1.90 -15.64 -3.11
CA ILE A 225 -2.43 -16.53 -2.08
C ILE A 225 -1.24 -17.30 -1.50
N ARG A 226 -0.63 -16.74 -0.45
CA ARG A 226 0.34 -17.47 0.37
C ARG A 226 -0.42 -18.47 1.22
N ILE A 227 -0.26 -19.76 0.93
CA ILE A 227 -0.87 -20.83 1.73
C ILE A 227 -0.05 -21.03 2.98
N ASN A 228 -0.61 -20.61 4.10
CA ASN A 228 -0.07 -20.87 5.44
C ASN A 228 -1.09 -21.65 6.28
N SER A 229 -0.74 -21.98 7.53
CA SER A 229 -1.59 -22.71 8.46
C SER A 229 -2.98 -22.08 8.71
N GLN A 230 -3.15 -20.80 8.39
CA GLN A 230 -4.43 -20.06 8.53
C GLN A 230 -5.22 -19.97 7.22
N SER A 231 -4.62 -20.38 6.10
CA SER A 231 -5.28 -20.34 4.80
C SER A 231 -6.38 -21.38 4.71
N GLY A 232 -7.60 -20.94 4.43
CA GLY A 232 -8.75 -21.84 4.34
C GLY A 232 -8.76 -22.67 3.05
N LYS A 233 -9.72 -23.64 2.98
CA LYS A 233 -9.92 -24.57 1.88
C LYS A 233 -10.12 -23.93 0.49
N GLY A 234 -10.48 -22.64 0.45
CA GLY A 234 -10.69 -21.88 -0.78
C GLY A 234 -9.41 -21.49 -1.50
N GLY A 235 -8.37 -21.10 -0.75
CA GLY A 235 -7.11 -20.60 -1.30
C GLY A 235 -6.35 -21.62 -2.13
N VAL A 236 -6.25 -22.85 -1.64
CA VAL A 236 -5.58 -23.97 -2.35
C VAL A 236 -6.26 -24.29 -3.69
N GLY A 237 -7.59 -24.33 -3.69
CA GLY A 237 -8.36 -24.57 -4.91
C GLY A 237 -8.18 -23.46 -5.95
N TYR A 238 -8.11 -22.23 -5.49
CA TYR A 238 -7.89 -21.07 -6.34
C TYR A 238 -6.50 -21.09 -7.00
N ILE A 239 -5.42 -21.35 -6.25
CA ILE A 239 -4.06 -21.46 -6.80
C ILE A 239 -4.01 -22.55 -7.90
N LEU A 240 -4.59 -23.71 -7.65
CA LEU A 240 -4.61 -24.79 -8.63
C LEU A 240 -5.41 -24.44 -9.88
N GLU A 241 -6.49 -23.67 -9.74
CA GLU A 241 -7.28 -23.19 -10.89
C GLU A 241 -6.53 -22.13 -11.70
N GLN A 242 -5.92 -21.14 -11.07
CA GLN A 242 -5.25 -20.04 -11.75
C GLN A 242 -3.91 -20.44 -12.38
N HIS A 243 -3.04 -21.12 -11.63
CA HIS A 243 -1.70 -21.47 -12.12
C HIS A 243 -1.66 -22.71 -12.99
N TYR A 244 -2.59 -23.64 -12.80
CA TYR A 244 -2.55 -24.96 -13.46
C TYR A 244 -3.85 -25.32 -14.19
N GLY A 245 -4.86 -24.45 -14.21
CA GLY A 245 -6.15 -24.69 -14.86
C GLY A 245 -7.00 -25.80 -14.22
N LEU A 246 -6.68 -26.19 -12.97
CA LEU A 246 -7.30 -27.32 -12.29
C LEU A 246 -8.51 -26.89 -11.46
N LYS A 247 -9.69 -26.94 -12.04
CA LYS A 247 -10.96 -26.66 -11.34
C LYS A 247 -11.44 -27.86 -10.53
N LEU A 248 -11.04 -27.93 -9.27
CA LEU A 248 -11.33 -29.06 -8.41
C LEU A 248 -12.80 -29.09 -7.93
N PRO A 249 -13.45 -30.26 -7.92
CA PRO A 249 -14.72 -30.47 -7.23
C PRO A 249 -14.62 -30.17 -5.72
N LYS A 250 -15.74 -29.82 -5.09
CA LYS A 250 -15.78 -29.38 -3.68
C LYS A 250 -15.04 -30.34 -2.73
N LYS A 251 -15.26 -31.65 -2.82
CA LYS A 251 -14.61 -32.64 -1.96
C LYS A 251 -13.09 -32.73 -2.17
N MET A 252 -12.62 -32.56 -3.41
CA MET A 252 -11.18 -32.51 -3.70
C MET A 252 -10.54 -31.22 -3.16
N ARG A 253 -11.21 -30.07 -3.28
CA ARG A 253 -10.74 -28.81 -2.66
C ARG A 253 -10.62 -28.93 -1.14
N GLU A 254 -11.57 -29.61 -0.49
CA GLU A 254 -11.51 -29.86 0.94
C GLU A 254 -10.33 -30.76 1.32
N ALA A 255 -10.11 -31.83 0.60
CA ALA A 255 -8.98 -32.75 0.83
C ALA A 255 -7.64 -32.04 0.60
N MET A 256 -7.52 -31.25 -0.48
CA MET A 256 -6.33 -30.44 -0.76
C MET A 256 -6.05 -29.41 0.33
N GLY A 257 -7.09 -28.75 0.86
CA GLY A 257 -6.94 -27.80 1.97
C GLY A 257 -6.34 -28.45 3.22
N TYR A 258 -6.75 -29.68 3.55
CA TYR A 258 -6.16 -30.42 4.67
C TYR A 258 -4.73 -30.89 4.37
N ALA A 259 -4.47 -31.40 3.15
CA ALA A 259 -3.15 -31.88 2.76
C ALA A 259 -2.12 -30.72 2.76
N ALA A 260 -2.46 -29.59 2.14
CA ALA A 260 -1.60 -28.42 2.11
C ALA A 260 -1.35 -27.85 3.52
N LYS A 261 -2.40 -27.78 4.34
CA LYS A 261 -2.25 -27.36 5.75
C LYS A 261 -1.29 -28.28 6.52
N GLY A 262 -1.43 -29.61 6.38
CA GLY A 262 -0.54 -30.54 7.06
C GLY A 262 0.93 -30.34 6.69
N VAL A 263 1.23 -30.15 5.41
CA VAL A 263 2.60 -29.89 4.93
C VAL A 263 3.11 -28.53 5.41
N SER A 264 2.27 -27.49 5.38
CA SER A 264 2.64 -26.15 5.88
C SER A 264 2.93 -26.16 7.37
N ASP A 265 2.12 -26.87 8.17
CA ASP A 265 2.31 -27.02 9.62
C ASP A 265 3.60 -27.80 9.92
N GLU A 266 3.90 -28.86 9.18
CA GLU A 266 5.10 -29.68 9.35
C GLU A 266 6.38 -28.90 9.00
N LEU A 267 6.37 -28.15 7.90
CA LEU A 267 7.52 -27.39 7.41
C LEU A 267 7.66 -26.02 8.08
N HIS A 268 6.66 -25.57 8.84
CA HIS A 268 6.58 -24.24 9.46
C HIS A 268 6.83 -23.09 8.45
N LYS A 269 6.31 -23.24 7.23
CA LYS A 269 6.47 -22.24 6.18
C LYS A 269 5.22 -22.08 5.33
N GLU A 270 5.16 -20.97 4.59
CA GLU A 270 4.20 -20.77 3.52
C GLU A 270 4.57 -21.65 2.30
N LEU A 271 3.55 -22.22 1.65
CA LEU A 271 3.73 -23.07 0.48
C LEU A 271 3.64 -22.24 -0.80
N GLN A 272 4.57 -22.45 -1.72
CA GLN A 272 4.55 -21.86 -3.05
C GLN A 272 3.60 -22.63 -3.98
N PRO A 273 3.11 -22.02 -5.09
CA PRO A 273 2.21 -22.67 -6.03
C PRO A 273 2.70 -24.03 -6.54
N GLU A 274 4.00 -24.16 -6.79
CA GLU A 274 4.64 -25.39 -7.26
C GLU A 274 4.57 -26.50 -6.19
N GLU A 275 4.74 -26.14 -4.92
CA GLU A 275 4.65 -27.09 -3.80
C GLU A 275 3.21 -27.57 -3.63
N ILE A 276 2.23 -26.68 -3.78
CA ILE A 276 0.82 -27.00 -3.74
C ILE A 276 0.45 -27.96 -4.90
N PHE A 277 0.97 -27.69 -6.08
CA PHE A 277 0.78 -28.58 -7.22
C PHE A 277 1.42 -29.96 -7.01
N GLN A 278 2.59 -30.00 -6.39
CA GLN A 278 3.22 -31.28 -6.01
C GLN A 278 2.40 -32.04 -4.96
N ILE A 279 1.82 -31.34 -3.99
CA ILE A 279 0.91 -31.92 -3.01
C ILE A 279 -0.33 -32.48 -3.73
N PHE A 280 -0.89 -31.75 -4.70
CA PHE A 280 -1.99 -32.23 -5.53
C PHE A 280 -1.64 -33.54 -6.28
N LYS A 281 -0.49 -33.59 -6.94
CA LYS A 281 -0.01 -34.80 -7.62
C LYS A 281 0.13 -35.97 -6.66
N ASN A 282 0.72 -35.75 -5.51
CA ASN A 282 0.93 -36.81 -4.52
C ASN A 282 -0.40 -37.29 -3.89
N THR A 283 -1.40 -36.39 -3.84
CA THR A 283 -2.70 -36.71 -3.24
C THR A 283 -3.65 -37.38 -4.21
N PHE A 284 -3.60 -37.06 -5.52
CA PHE A 284 -4.62 -37.50 -6.50
C PHE A 284 -4.06 -38.16 -7.76
N GLU A 285 -2.82 -37.89 -8.17
CA GLU A 285 -2.27 -38.45 -9.42
C GLU A 285 -1.28 -39.59 -9.16
N ASN A 286 -0.40 -39.44 -8.17
CA ASN A 286 0.64 -40.43 -7.86
C ASN A 286 0.16 -41.54 -6.89
N ILE A 287 -1.15 -41.78 -6.84
CA ILE A 287 -1.72 -42.80 -5.96
C ILE A 287 -1.56 -44.15 -6.62
N THR A 288 -0.92 -45.07 -5.91
CA THR A 288 -0.78 -46.48 -6.34
C THR A 288 -1.59 -47.42 -5.48
N GLU A 289 -2.13 -46.95 -4.35
CA GLU A 289 -2.96 -47.72 -3.44
C GLU A 289 -4.06 -46.84 -2.81
N PRO A 290 -5.27 -47.36 -2.53
CA PRO A 290 -5.73 -48.73 -2.87
C PRO A 290 -6.15 -48.89 -4.31
N TYR A 291 -6.14 -47.84 -5.13
CA TYR A 291 -6.53 -47.84 -6.53
C TYR A 291 -5.31 -47.65 -7.43
N LYS A 292 -5.19 -48.47 -8.48
CA LYS A 292 -4.18 -48.30 -9.52
C LYS A 292 -4.88 -48.34 -10.86
N ILE A 293 -4.63 -47.33 -11.70
CA ILE A 293 -5.09 -47.31 -13.10
C ILE A 293 -4.04 -48.10 -13.90
N GLU A 294 -4.46 -49.18 -14.53
CA GLU A 294 -3.59 -50.04 -15.34
C GLU A 294 -3.60 -49.60 -16.81
N GLU A 295 -4.78 -49.24 -17.33
CA GLU A 295 -4.93 -48.87 -18.74
C GLU A 295 -6.14 -47.95 -18.94
N VAL A 296 -6.05 -47.04 -19.92
CA VAL A 296 -7.14 -46.16 -20.32
C VAL A 296 -7.26 -46.11 -21.83
N HIS A 297 -8.44 -46.47 -22.35
CA HIS A 297 -8.76 -46.36 -23.76
C HIS A 297 -9.81 -45.27 -24.00
N PHE A 298 -9.55 -44.36 -24.95
CA PHE A 298 -10.50 -43.34 -25.35
C PHE A 298 -11.13 -43.65 -26.70
N LYS A 299 -12.48 -43.57 -26.77
CA LYS A 299 -13.24 -43.66 -28.02
C LYS A 299 -14.02 -42.38 -28.22
N GLN A 300 -13.90 -41.77 -29.39
CA GLN A 300 -14.64 -40.56 -29.76
C GLN A 300 -15.85 -40.97 -30.65
N HIS A 301 -17.07 -40.88 -30.09
CA HIS A 301 -18.29 -41.09 -30.83
C HIS A 301 -19.43 -40.31 -30.18
N ASN A 302 -19.86 -39.20 -30.78
CA ASN A 302 -20.84 -38.23 -30.21
C ASN A 302 -20.52 -37.79 -28.75
N GLY A 303 -19.23 -37.71 -28.40
CA GLY A 303 -18.68 -37.47 -27.09
C GLY A 303 -17.37 -38.23 -26.89
N ILE A 304 -16.75 -38.14 -25.73
CA ILE A 304 -15.58 -38.95 -25.36
C ILE A 304 -16.04 -40.02 -24.40
N ILE A 305 -15.82 -41.29 -24.78
CA ILE A 305 -16.00 -42.43 -23.90
C ILE A 305 -14.61 -42.87 -23.45
N ALA A 306 -14.37 -42.90 -22.14
CA ALA A 306 -13.15 -43.44 -21.56
C ALA A 306 -13.47 -44.84 -20.96
N GLU A 307 -12.75 -45.85 -21.37
CA GLU A 307 -12.75 -47.18 -20.77
C GLU A 307 -11.51 -47.30 -19.91
N VAL A 308 -11.67 -47.41 -18.60
CA VAL A 308 -10.60 -47.39 -17.61
C VAL A 308 -10.48 -48.76 -16.94
N THR A 309 -9.33 -49.40 -17.08
CA THR A 309 -8.99 -50.59 -16.31
C THR A 309 -8.30 -50.18 -15.02
N ALA A 310 -8.92 -50.44 -13.88
CA ALA A 310 -8.38 -50.08 -12.57
C ALA A 310 -8.36 -51.31 -11.64
N THR A 311 -7.33 -51.36 -10.80
CA THR A 311 -7.14 -52.33 -9.74
C THR A 311 -7.37 -51.73 -8.38
N CYS A 312 -8.15 -52.35 -7.51
CA CYS A 312 -8.39 -51.96 -6.13
C CYS A 312 -8.27 -53.15 -5.20
N GLY A 313 -7.34 -53.13 -4.26
CA GLY A 313 -7.15 -54.24 -3.32
C GLY A 313 -6.94 -55.61 -3.99
N GLY A 314 -6.23 -55.64 -5.11
CA GLY A 314 -5.95 -56.84 -5.89
C GLY A 314 -7.09 -57.30 -6.79
N LYS A 315 -8.20 -56.56 -6.90
CA LYS A 315 -9.31 -56.84 -7.84
C LYS A 315 -9.25 -55.84 -8.98
N THR A 316 -9.25 -56.36 -10.21
CA THR A 316 -9.28 -55.54 -11.44
C THR A 316 -10.74 -55.36 -11.90
N SER A 317 -11.08 -54.12 -12.25
CA SER A 317 -12.38 -53.73 -12.81
C SER A 317 -12.18 -52.86 -14.04
N VAL A 318 -13.06 -52.98 -15.03
CA VAL A 318 -13.14 -52.07 -16.18
C VAL A 318 -14.38 -51.21 -15.97
N ILE A 319 -14.20 -49.88 -16.05
CA ILE A 319 -15.23 -48.87 -15.78
C ILE A 319 -15.42 -48.03 -17.04
#